data_c80d27e6efac87215f280294991f75a7
#
_entry.id   c80d27e6efac87215f280294991f75a7
#
_cell.length_a   1.000
_cell.length_b   1.000
_cell.length_c   1.000
_cell.angle_alpha   90.00
_cell.angle_beta   90.00
_cell.angle_gamma   90.00
#
_symmetry.space_group_name_H-M   'P 1'
#
loop_
_entity.id
_entity.type
_entity.pdbx_description
1 polymer ?
#
loop_
_entity_poly.entity_id
_entity_poly.type
_entity_poly.pdbx_seq_one_letter_code
_entity_poly.pdbx_strand_id
1 'polypeptide(L)'
;YEYGLEQAIENGHLCEYYYVPHVVSLTDDEEEEYLALSRAIGRRMAEQSGGDVGDAELADDKTLEQLLFKRARLVGTAANKLPRLRSLIERTNDIHHTLVYCSDGSVEAEEGEATKRQLRAATELLGTDLGLRIHQFTYEEDQSTRERLLDDFETGRLQALVAIRCLDEGVDVPATQTAFILASSSNPRQFVQRRGRILRPQEGKEYAVIHDFVVAPPRAVRESGSASVFDVERNLMRKELRRVSTFAEAAKNHPDADLASIPTTPESLAELKEDFNLLDM
;
A
#
# COMPACT_ATOMS: atom_id res chain seq x y z
N TYR A 1 1.64 25.76 7.61
CA TYR A 1 0.66 25.15 8.51
C TYR A 1 0.36 23.77 7.98
N GLU A 2 0.82 22.71 8.65
CA GLU A 2 0.46 21.33 8.30
C GLU A 2 -0.77 20.95 9.12
N TYR A 3 -1.87 20.71 8.44
CA TYR A 3 -3.11 20.20 9.02
C TYR A 3 -3.01 18.67 9.03
N GLY A 4 -2.73 18.10 10.21
CA GLY A 4 -2.47 16.66 10.39
C GLY A 4 -3.74 15.81 10.40
N LEU A 5 -3.57 14.49 10.30
CA LEU A 5 -4.66 13.50 10.37
C LEU A 5 -5.43 13.59 11.71
N GLU A 6 -4.72 13.68 12.82
CA GLU A 6 -5.33 13.80 14.15
C GLU A 6 -6.26 15.01 14.24
N GLN A 7 -5.78 16.18 13.82
CA GLN A 7 -6.59 17.40 13.81
C GLN A 7 -7.81 17.27 12.89
N ALA A 8 -7.67 16.57 11.77
CA ALA A 8 -8.80 16.37 10.87
C ALA A 8 -9.87 15.44 11.47
N ILE A 9 -9.47 14.44 12.25
CA ILE A 9 -10.36 13.54 12.98
C ILE A 9 -11.01 14.31 14.15
N GLU A 10 -10.24 15.01 14.98
CA GLU A 10 -10.74 15.80 16.09
C GLU A 10 -11.76 16.86 15.69
N ASN A 11 -11.55 17.48 14.52
CA ASN A 11 -12.47 18.48 13.96
C ASN A 11 -13.65 17.84 13.17
N GLY A 12 -13.78 16.52 13.12
CA GLY A 12 -14.87 15.82 12.45
C GLY A 12 -14.83 15.89 10.92
N HIS A 13 -13.69 16.27 10.33
CA HIS A 13 -13.49 16.24 8.88
C HIS A 13 -13.16 14.85 8.34
N LEU A 14 -12.66 13.97 9.21
CA LEU A 14 -12.39 12.57 8.95
C LEU A 14 -13.00 11.71 10.06
N CYS A 15 -13.45 10.49 9.74
CA CYS A 15 -13.88 9.52 10.73
C CYS A 15 -12.67 8.86 11.40
N GLU A 16 -12.86 8.35 12.59
CA GLU A 16 -11.89 7.50 13.28
C GLU A 16 -11.61 6.23 12.47
N TYR A 17 -10.46 5.59 12.69
CA TYR A 17 -10.13 4.35 11.98
C TYR A 17 -9.25 3.43 12.81
N TYR A 18 -9.31 2.15 12.46
CA TYR A 18 -8.36 1.12 12.86
C TYR A 18 -7.37 0.87 11.74
N TYR A 19 -6.09 0.74 12.08
CA TYR A 19 -5.03 0.48 11.12
C TYR A 19 -4.37 -0.86 11.39
N VAL A 20 -4.42 -1.76 10.41
CA VAL A 20 -3.93 -3.12 10.52
C VAL A 20 -2.91 -3.41 9.43
N PRO A 21 -1.61 -3.22 9.69
CA PRO A 21 -0.56 -3.56 8.75
C PRO A 21 -0.40 -5.09 8.65
N HIS A 22 -0.19 -5.58 7.43
CA HIS A 22 0.07 -6.99 7.13
C HIS A 22 1.41 -7.13 6.45
N VAL A 23 2.37 -7.77 7.11
CA VAL A 23 3.66 -8.10 6.50
C VAL A 23 3.50 -9.36 5.66
N VAL A 24 3.95 -9.30 4.41
CA VAL A 24 3.96 -10.41 3.46
C VAL A 24 5.35 -10.62 2.90
N SER A 25 5.74 -11.87 2.67
CA SER A 25 6.98 -12.24 1.98
C SER A 25 6.80 -12.23 0.47
N LEU A 26 7.89 -12.14 -0.25
CA LEU A 26 7.96 -12.46 -1.68
C LEU A 26 7.93 -13.98 -1.89
N THR A 27 7.60 -14.43 -3.09
CA THR A 27 7.85 -15.81 -3.51
C THR A 27 9.34 -16.01 -3.86
N ASP A 28 9.79 -17.26 -3.98
CA ASP A 28 11.20 -17.56 -4.28
C ASP A 28 11.67 -16.87 -5.59
N ASP A 29 10.86 -16.92 -6.64
CA ASP A 29 11.16 -16.27 -7.93
C ASP A 29 11.20 -14.72 -7.78
N GLU A 30 10.27 -14.15 -7.02
CA GLU A 30 10.22 -12.72 -6.72
C GLU A 30 11.41 -12.29 -5.85
N GLU A 31 11.87 -13.13 -4.92
CA GLU A 31 13.06 -12.87 -4.11
C GLU A 31 14.32 -12.82 -4.97
N GLU A 32 14.48 -13.74 -5.94
CA GLU A 32 15.60 -13.73 -6.87
C GLU A 32 15.62 -12.44 -7.71
N GLU A 33 14.47 -12.06 -8.28
CA GLU A 33 14.33 -10.81 -9.05
C GLU A 33 14.62 -9.58 -8.18
N TYR A 34 14.08 -9.54 -6.96
CA TYR A 34 14.30 -8.46 -6.01
C TYR A 34 15.79 -8.30 -5.69
N LEU A 35 16.48 -9.39 -5.39
CA LEU A 35 17.93 -9.40 -5.10
C LEU A 35 18.75 -8.94 -6.31
N ALA A 36 18.38 -9.36 -7.52
CA ALA A 36 19.05 -8.90 -8.72
C ALA A 36 18.89 -7.39 -8.94
N LEU A 37 17.69 -6.86 -8.75
CA LEU A 37 17.40 -5.43 -8.85
C LEU A 37 18.13 -4.64 -7.78
N SER A 38 18.11 -5.10 -6.51
CA SER A 38 18.78 -4.41 -5.40
C SER A 38 20.31 -4.34 -5.60
N ARG A 39 20.91 -5.41 -6.11
CA ARG A 39 22.34 -5.41 -6.48
C ARG A 39 22.65 -4.45 -7.64
N ALA A 40 21.77 -4.39 -8.65
CA ALA A 40 21.95 -3.47 -9.78
C ALA A 40 21.83 -2.00 -9.32
N ILE A 41 20.85 -1.69 -8.49
CA ILE A 41 20.67 -0.38 -7.89
C ILE A 41 21.90 0.01 -7.04
N GLY A 42 22.34 -0.89 -6.14
CA GLY A 42 23.51 -0.65 -5.29
C GLY A 42 24.79 -0.38 -6.08
N ARG A 43 25.04 -1.14 -7.16
CA ARG A 43 26.18 -0.89 -8.07
C ARG A 43 26.08 0.46 -8.74
N ARG A 44 24.90 0.81 -9.27
CA ARG A 44 24.70 2.07 -9.96
C ARG A 44 24.90 3.28 -9.05
N MET A 45 24.40 3.20 -7.81
CA MET A 45 24.63 4.23 -6.80
C MET A 45 26.11 4.33 -6.37
N ALA A 46 26.82 3.20 -6.26
CA ALA A 46 28.25 3.21 -5.92
C ALA A 46 29.13 3.80 -7.05
N GLU A 47 28.80 3.55 -8.31
CA GLU A 47 29.47 4.14 -9.49
C GLU A 47 29.36 5.67 -9.48
N GLN A 48 28.21 6.20 -9.06
CA GLN A 48 27.97 7.65 -8.98
C GLN A 48 28.64 8.29 -7.76
N SER A 49 28.70 7.58 -6.63
CA SER A 49 29.34 8.08 -5.40
C SER A 49 30.88 8.13 -5.49
N GLY A 50 31.48 7.44 -6.46
CA GLY A 50 32.94 7.42 -6.70
C GLY A 50 33.46 8.59 -7.53
N GLY A 51 32.58 9.38 -8.16
CA GLY A 51 32.88 10.66 -8.80
C GLY A 51 32.31 11.81 -7.96
N ASP A 52 32.91 12.97 -7.98
CA ASP A 52 32.40 14.19 -7.33
C ASP A 52 31.12 14.69 -8.03
N VAL A 53 30.08 13.85 -8.01
CA VAL A 53 28.82 14.02 -8.72
C VAL A 53 27.79 14.57 -7.72
N GLY A 54 27.34 15.79 -7.95
CA GLY A 54 26.37 16.44 -7.08
C GLY A 54 24.98 15.75 -7.11
N ASP A 55 24.18 15.96 -6.07
CA ASP A 55 22.82 15.44 -5.91
C ASP A 55 21.91 15.66 -7.13
N ALA A 56 22.20 16.64 -7.97
CA ALA A 56 21.44 16.96 -9.19
C ALA A 56 21.65 15.92 -10.33
N GLU A 57 22.81 15.28 -10.44
CA GLU A 57 23.08 14.26 -11.46
C GLU A 57 22.51 12.90 -11.09
N LEU A 58 22.33 12.61 -9.79
CA LEU A 58 21.59 11.45 -9.30
C LEU A 58 20.11 11.48 -9.69
N ALA A 59 19.53 12.67 -9.80
CA ALA A 59 18.13 12.86 -10.15
C ALA A 59 17.83 12.65 -11.65
N ASP A 60 18.83 12.62 -12.53
CA ASP A 60 18.67 12.51 -13.99
C ASP A 60 19.14 11.15 -14.55
N ASP A 61 19.45 10.16 -13.69
CA ASP A 61 19.83 8.81 -14.13
C ASP A 61 18.62 7.94 -14.44
N LYS A 62 18.19 7.99 -15.70
CA LYS A 62 17.08 7.17 -16.22
C LYS A 62 17.23 5.66 -15.95
N THR A 63 18.46 5.14 -15.93
CA THR A 63 18.71 3.73 -15.66
C THR A 63 18.44 3.39 -14.21
N LEU A 64 18.89 4.24 -13.28
CA LEU A 64 18.61 4.07 -11.86
C LEU A 64 17.10 4.20 -11.58
N GLU A 65 16.47 5.19 -12.20
CA GLU A 65 15.02 5.40 -12.11
C GLU A 65 14.24 4.15 -12.56
N GLN A 66 14.57 3.59 -13.72
CA GLN A 66 13.95 2.36 -14.24
C GLN A 66 14.14 1.16 -13.28
N LEU A 67 15.32 0.99 -12.69
CA LEU A 67 15.57 -0.08 -11.72
C LEU A 67 14.72 0.10 -10.45
N LEU A 68 14.62 1.33 -9.95
CA LEU A 68 13.78 1.65 -8.80
C LEU A 68 12.30 1.40 -9.10
N PHE A 69 11.81 1.77 -10.29
CA PHE A 69 10.44 1.49 -10.72
C PHE A 69 10.17 0.00 -10.85
N LYS A 70 11.07 -0.77 -11.46
CA LYS A 70 10.91 -2.24 -11.57
C LYS A 70 10.79 -2.88 -10.19
N ARG A 71 11.63 -2.48 -9.23
CA ARG A 71 11.56 -3.00 -7.87
C ARG A 71 10.28 -2.56 -7.15
N ALA A 72 9.89 -1.28 -7.27
CA ALA A 72 8.64 -0.79 -6.68
C ALA A 72 7.41 -1.54 -7.24
N ARG A 73 7.42 -1.87 -8.54
CA ARG A 73 6.39 -2.69 -9.17
C ARG A 73 6.35 -4.10 -8.61
N LEU A 74 7.50 -4.79 -8.52
CA LEU A 74 7.61 -6.12 -7.93
C LEU A 74 6.98 -6.14 -6.53
N VAL A 75 7.37 -5.20 -5.68
CA VAL A 75 6.80 -5.03 -4.33
C VAL A 75 5.30 -4.70 -4.39
N GLY A 76 4.88 -3.82 -5.29
CA GLY A 76 3.49 -3.41 -5.45
C GLY A 76 2.57 -4.57 -5.82
N THR A 77 3.05 -5.49 -6.68
CA THR A 77 2.27 -6.62 -7.22
C THR A 77 2.66 -7.98 -6.63
N ALA A 78 3.38 -8.03 -5.51
CA ALA A 78 3.85 -9.26 -4.87
C ALA A 78 2.74 -10.29 -4.72
N ALA A 79 2.98 -11.52 -5.19
CA ALA A 79 1.99 -12.57 -5.36
C ALA A 79 1.33 -13.00 -4.05
N ASN A 80 2.10 -13.03 -2.95
CA ASN A 80 1.60 -13.44 -1.63
C ASN A 80 0.56 -12.47 -1.00
N LYS A 81 0.34 -11.30 -1.59
CA LYS A 81 -0.73 -10.38 -1.15
C LYS A 81 -2.12 -10.94 -1.40
N LEU A 82 -2.34 -11.64 -2.51
CA LEU A 82 -3.65 -12.20 -2.85
C LEU A 82 -4.07 -13.35 -1.92
N PRO A 83 -3.24 -14.37 -1.62
CA PRO A 83 -3.53 -15.36 -0.60
C PRO A 83 -3.80 -14.74 0.78
N ARG A 84 -3.05 -13.70 1.13
CA ARG A 84 -3.29 -12.99 2.39
C ARG A 84 -4.63 -12.27 2.38
N LEU A 85 -4.97 -11.56 1.29
CA LEU A 85 -6.28 -10.93 1.10
C LEU A 85 -7.41 -11.96 1.24
N ARG A 86 -7.31 -13.12 0.54
CA ARG A 86 -8.27 -14.22 0.67
C ARG A 86 -8.50 -14.61 2.12
N SER A 87 -7.41 -14.88 2.85
CA SER A 87 -7.49 -15.29 4.26
C SER A 87 -8.16 -14.25 5.16
N LEU A 88 -7.97 -12.96 4.88
CA LEU A 88 -8.61 -11.88 5.64
C LEU A 88 -10.11 -11.78 5.32
N ILE A 89 -10.47 -11.84 4.04
CA ILE A 89 -11.87 -11.80 3.59
C ILE A 89 -12.66 -13.00 4.16
N GLU A 90 -12.10 -14.23 4.07
CA GLU A 90 -12.75 -15.44 4.57
C GLU A 90 -12.99 -15.43 6.10
N ARG A 91 -12.22 -14.64 6.84
CA ARG A 91 -12.40 -14.46 8.30
C ARG A 91 -13.36 -13.34 8.67
N THR A 92 -13.78 -12.55 7.71
CA THR A 92 -14.68 -11.42 7.92
C THR A 92 -16.12 -11.90 7.68
N ASN A 93 -16.95 -11.84 8.72
CA ASN A 93 -18.32 -12.39 8.67
C ASN A 93 -19.25 -11.61 7.75
N ASP A 94 -19.01 -10.31 7.57
CA ASP A 94 -19.87 -9.45 6.77
C ASP A 94 -19.00 -8.52 5.91
N ILE A 95 -18.98 -8.80 4.60
CA ILE A 95 -18.27 -8.00 3.62
C ILE A 95 -19.25 -7.05 2.96
N HIS A 96 -19.13 -5.79 3.30
CA HIS A 96 -19.86 -4.68 2.68
C HIS A 96 -18.99 -3.42 2.67
N HIS A 97 -19.30 -2.48 1.81
CA HIS A 97 -18.58 -1.21 1.68
C HIS A 97 -17.04 -1.37 1.71
N THR A 98 -16.55 -2.41 1.00
CA THR A 98 -15.14 -2.78 0.99
C THR A 98 -14.43 -2.28 -0.25
N LEU A 99 -13.30 -1.61 -0.08
CA LEU A 99 -12.44 -1.15 -1.16
C LEU A 99 -11.15 -1.96 -1.18
N VAL A 100 -10.83 -2.58 -2.32
CA VAL A 100 -9.54 -3.22 -2.56
C VAL A 100 -8.73 -2.36 -3.53
N TYR A 101 -7.69 -1.74 -3.04
CA TYR A 101 -6.85 -0.84 -3.81
C TYR A 101 -5.60 -1.56 -4.33
N CYS A 102 -5.53 -1.73 -5.64
CA CYS A 102 -4.41 -2.36 -6.33
C CYS A 102 -3.32 -1.34 -6.71
N SER A 103 -2.17 -1.84 -7.14
CA SER A 103 -1.03 -1.03 -7.56
C SER A 103 -1.42 -0.01 -8.65
N ASP A 104 -0.82 1.16 -8.58
CA ASP A 104 -0.98 2.25 -9.54
C ASP A 104 0.12 2.28 -10.61
N GLY A 105 0.71 1.15 -10.98
CA GLY A 105 1.82 1.06 -11.93
C GLY A 105 1.88 2.23 -12.92
N SER A 106 3.04 2.80 -13.12
CA SER A 106 3.23 3.99 -13.94
C SER A 106 3.00 3.75 -15.46
N VAL A 107 3.00 4.81 -16.22
CA VAL A 107 2.38 5.02 -17.54
C VAL A 107 2.97 4.19 -18.71
N GLU A 108 4.04 3.43 -18.57
CA GLU A 108 4.64 2.66 -19.65
C GLU A 108 3.92 1.32 -19.88
N ALA A 109 3.75 0.91 -21.14
CA ALA A 109 2.89 -0.19 -21.56
C ALA A 109 3.16 -1.53 -20.86
N GLU A 110 4.43 -1.85 -20.56
CA GLU A 110 4.80 -3.09 -19.85
C GLU A 110 4.46 -3.03 -18.35
N GLU A 111 4.47 -1.85 -17.75
CA GLU A 111 4.13 -1.63 -16.34
C GLU A 111 2.62 -1.74 -16.11
N GLY A 112 1.80 -1.31 -17.07
CA GLY A 112 0.35 -1.44 -17.03
C GLY A 112 -0.13 -2.89 -16.97
N GLU A 113 0.58 -3.84 -17.59
CA GLU A 113 0.17 -5.25 -17.64
C GLU A 113 0.27 -5.96 -16.28
N ALA A 114 1.30 -5.71 -15.47
CA ALA A 114 1.41 -6.32 -14.14
C ALA A 114 0.30 -5.82 -13.19
N THR A 115 0.00 -4.53 -13.25
CA THR A 115 -1.08 -3.91 -12.48
C THR A 115 -2.45 -4.42 -12.95
N LYS A 116 -2.67 -4.51 -14.26
CA LYS A 116 -3.90 -5.10 -14.82
C LYS A 116 -4.05 -6.57 -14.44
N ARG A 117 -2.94 -7.31 -14.31
CA ARG A 117 -2.96 -8.71 -13.82
C ARG A 117 -3.37 -8.78 -12.36
N GLN A 118 -2.81 -7.92 -11.50
CA GLN A 118 -3.20 -7.88 -10.08
C GLN A 118 -4.67 -7.49 -9.91
N LEU A 119 -5.15 -6.50 -10.65
CA LEU A 119 -6.56 -6.10 -10.65
C LEU A 119 -7.47 -7.27 -11.05
N ARG A 120 -7.17 -7.94 -12.18
CA ARG A 120 -7.94 -9.10 -12.65
C ARG A 120 -7.93 -10.22 -11.63
N ALA A 121 -6.76 -10.57 -11.08
CA ALA A 121 -6.62 -11.64 -10.10
C ALA A 121 -7.37 -11.31 -8.79
N ALA A 122 -7.35 -10.07 -8.32
CA ALA A 122 -8.14 -9.64 -7.17
C ALA A 122 -9.64 -9.67 -7.48
N THR A 123 -10.05 -9.27 -8.69
CA THR A 123 -11.44 -9.34 -9.14
C THR A 123 -11.94 -10.79 -9.23
N GLU A 124 -11.15 -11.68 -9.81
CA GLU A 124 -11.47 -13.10 -9.92
C GLU A 124 -11.57 -13.76 -8.54
N LEU A 125 -10.59 -13.49 -7.67
CA LEU A 125 -10.59 -13.96 -6.29
C LEU A 125 -11.86 -13.56 -5.54
N LEU A 126 -12.21 -12.27 -5.58
CA LEU A 126 -13.36 -11.77 -4.81
C LEU A 126 -14.70 -12.14 -5.45
N GLY A 127 -14.82 -11.97 -6.76
CA GLY A 127 -16.07 -12.17 -7.47
C GLY A 127 -16.36 -13.64 -7.78
N THR A 128 -15.38 -14.36 -8.34
CA THR A 128 -15.58 -15.74 -8.80
C THR A 128 -15.35 -16.74 -7.67
N ASP A 129 -14.21 -16.68 -6.98
CA ASP A 129 -13.86 -17.68 -5.99
C ASP A 129 -14.64 -17.50 -4.68
N LEU A 130 -14.79 -16.25 -4.23
CA LEU A 130 -15.46 -15.93 -2.96
C LEU A 130 -16.93 -15.52 -3.13
N GLY A 131 -17.41 -15.38 -4.37
CA GLY A 131 -18.84 -15.14 -4.68
C GLY A 131 -19.36 -13.76 -4.25
N LEU A 132 -18.49 -12.78 -4.05
CA LEU A 132 -18.88 -11.43 -3.67
C LEU A 132 -19.42 -10.64 -4.86
N ARG A 133 -20.42 -9.79 -4.63
CA ARG A 133 -20.89 -8.82 -5.63
C ARG A 133 -19.90 -7.66 -5.68
N ILE A 134 -19.04 -7.67 -6.70
CA ILE A 134 -17.96 -6.69 -6.86
C ILE A 134 -17.97 -6.07 -8.25
N HIS A 135 -17.30 -4.95 -8.40
CA HIS A 135 -16.96 -4.37 -9.70
C HIS A 135 -15.56 -3.78 -9.67
N GLN A 136 -14.90 -3.74 -10.84
CA GLN A 136 -13.68 -2.96 -11.01
C GLN A 136 -14.04 -1.47 -11.04
N PHE A 137 -13.14 -0.64 -10.50
CA PHE A 137 -13.30 0.80 -10.51
C PHE A 137 -11.97 1.43 -10.93
N THR A 138 -11.89 1.82 -12.19
CA THR A 138 -10.65 2.29 -12.84
C THR A 138 -10.88 3.66 -13.50
N TYR A 139 -9.87 4.16 -14.18
CA TYR A 139 -9.99 5.38 -14.98
C TYR A 139 -10.68 5.12 -16.36
N GLU A 140 -10.87 3.86 -16.74
CA GLU A 140 -11.44 3.48 -18.04
C GLU A 140 -12.97 3.65 -18.10
N GLU A 141 -13.66 3.66 -16.93
CA GLU A 141 -15.10 3.88 -16.86
C GLU A 141 -15.47 5.34 -17.16
N ASP A 142 -16.53 5.53 -17.96
CA ASP A 142 -17.13 6.85 -18.18
C ASP A 142 -17.80 7.38 -16.90
N GLN A 143 -18.09 8.68 -16.89
CA GLN A 143 -18.65 9.34 -15.70
C GLN A 143 -19.98 8.73 -15.26
N SER A 144 -20.86 8.38 -16.19
CA SER A 144 -22.19 7.81 -15.87
C SER A 144 -22.06 6.42 -15.25
N THR A 145 -21.14 5.61 -15.72
CA THR A 145 -20.81 4.30 -15.14
C THR A 145 -20.20 4.45 -13.75
N ARG A 146 -19.29 5.41 -13.55
CA ARG A 146 -18.70 5.70 -12.23
C ARG A 146 -19.77 6.09 -11.21
N GLU A 147 -20.66 7.02 -11.56
CA GLU A 147 -21.75 7.46 -10.69
C GLU A 147 -22.67 6.29 -10.30
N ARG A 148 -23.04 5.43 -11.25
CA ARG A 148 -23.83 4.23 -10.98
C ARG A 148 -23.11 3.25 -10.06
N LEU A 149 -21.80 3.00 -10.29
CA LEU A 149 -21.02 2.09 -9.45
C LEU A 149 -20.88 2.60 -8.02
N LEU A 150 -20.74 3.90 -7.83
CA LEU A 150 -20.70 4.52 -6.51
C LEU A 150 -22.06 4.42 -5.80
N ASP A 151 -23.19 4.63 -6.51
CA ASP A 151 -24.53 4.44 -5.97
C ASP A 151 -24.79 2.96 -5.61
N ASP A 152 -24.38 2.02 -6.47
CA ASP A 152 -24.47 0.59 -6.21
C ASP A 152 -23.61 0.16 -4.99
N PHE A 153 -22.48 0.80 -4.80
CA PHE A 153 -21.61 0.57 -3.65
C PHE A 153 -22.18 1.19 -2.36
N GLU A 154 -22.67 2.42 -2.43
CA GLU A 154 -23.25 3.13 -1.29
C GLU A 154 -24.54 2.45 -0.78
N THR A 155 -25.35 1.95 -1.69
CA THR A 155 -26.60 1.23 -1.36
C THR A 155 -26.39 -0.23 -0.98
N GLY A 156 -25.14 -0.74 -1.03
CA GLY A 156 -24.79 -2.13 -0.72
C GLY A 156 -25.20 -3.15 -1.81
N ARG A 157 -25.65 -2.70 -2.98
CA ARG A 157 -25.82 -3.59 -4.15
C ARG A 157 -24.50 -4.22 -4.57
N LEU A 158 -23.40 -3.46 -4.50
CA LEU A 158 -22.02 -3.98 -4.55
C LEU A 158 -21.46 -4.07 -3.13
N GLN A 159 -20.84 -5.19 -2.83
CA GLN A 159 -20.17 -5.43 -1.55
C GLN A 159 -18.76 -4.85 -1.55
N ALA A 160 -18.07 -4.90 -2.70
CA ALA A 160 -16.73 -4.37 -2.83
C ALA A 160 -16.46 -3.73 -4.20
N LEU A 161 -15.52 -2.78 -4.19
CA LEU A 161 -14.91 -2.22 -5.39
C LEU A 161 -13.43 -2.62 -5.42
N VAL A 162 -12.95 -3.07 -6.59
CA VAL A 162 -11.53 -3.32 -6.84
C VAL A 162 -10.99 -2.18 -7.70
N ALA A 163 -10.10 -1.37 -7.14
CA ALA A 163 -9.77 -0.06 -7.67
C ALA A 163 -8.30 0.11 -8.02
N ILE A 164 -8.03 0.85 -9.10
CA ILE A 164 -6.70 1.39 -9.45
C ILE A 164 -6.85 2.89 -9.69
N ARG A 165 -5.93 3.70 -9.13
CA ARG A 165 -5.78 5.15 -9.36
C ARG A 165 -7.02 6.03 -9.13
N CYS A 166 -8.20 5.47 -9.01
CA CYS A 166 -9.44 6.23 -8.92
C CYS A 166 -9.48 7.21 -7.73
N LEU A 167 -8.77 6.90 -6.65
CA LEU A 167 -8.64 7.79 -5.50
C LEU A 167 -7.70 8.99 -5.75
N ASP A 168 -6.89 8.97 -6.80
CA ASP A 168 -5.98 10.06 -7.16
C ASP A 168 -6.69 11.14 -8.01
N GLU A 169 -7.72 10.76 -8.74
CA GLU A 169 -8.42 11.59 -9.72
C GLU A 169 -9.63 12.38 -9.15
N GLY A 170 -9.68 12.61 -7.86
CA GLY A 170 -10.77 13.41 -7.28
C GLY A 170 -12.03 12.61 -6.93
N VAL A 171 -12.05 11.30 -7.14
CA VAL A 171 -13.19 10.46 -6.79
C VAL A 171 -13.23 10.16 -5.30
N ASP A 172 -14.32 10.48 -4.65
CA ASP A 172 -14.59 10.15 -3.26
C ASP A 172 -15.39 8.86 -3.16
N VAL A 173 -15.06 8.03 -2.18
CA VAL A 173 -15.81 6.80 -1.88
C VAL A 173 -16.15 6.80 -0.37
N PRO A 174 -17.00 7.75 0.09
CA PRO A 174 -17.25 7.94 1.52
C PRO A 174 -17.89 6.73 2.19
N ALA A 175 -18.64 5.93 1.44
CA ALA A 175 -19.24 4.69 1.93
C ALA A 175 -18.23 3.61 2.35
N THR A 176 -16.94 3.76 1.99
CA THR A 176 -15.92 2.76 2.34
C THR A 176 -15.79 2.61 3.84
N GLN A 177 -16.07 1.42 4.36
CA GLN A 177 -15.87 1.05 5.77
C GLN A 177 -14.60 0.23 5.95
N THR A 178 -14.28 -0.65 5.02
CA THR A 178 -13.06 -1.45 5.03
C THR A 178 -12.24 -1.19 3.77
N ALA A 179 -10.95 -0.96 3.91
CA ALA A 179 -10.04 -0.79 2.79
C ALA A 179 -8.84 -1.74 2.89
N PHE A 180 -8.59 -2.48 1.82
CA PHE A 180 -7.38 -3.31 1.66
C PHE A 180 -6.44 -2.61 0.68
N ILE A 181 -5.34 -2.09 1.17
CA ILE A 181 -4.33 -1.39 0.38
C ILE A 181 -3.23 -2.38 -0.03
N LEU A 182 -3.38 -3.02 -1.18
CA LEU A 182 -2.40 -4.00 -1.68
C LEU A 182 -1.11 -3.33 -2.15
N ALA A 183 -1.19 -2.08 -2.61
CA ALA A 183 -0.03 -1.32 -3.00
C ALA A 183 -0.16 0.13 -2.56
N SER A 184 0.86 0.62 -1.87
CA SER A 184 0.95 2.00 -1.41
C SER A 184 1.92 2.78 -2.28
N SER A 185 1.59 4.03 -2.57
CA SER A 185 2.52 4.97 -3.17
C SER A 185 3.62 5.35 -2.18
N SER A 186 4.85 5.44 -2.65
CA SER A 186 5.96 5.99 -1.86
C SER A 186 5.84 7.52 -1.65
N ASN A 187 4.89 8.19 -2.31
CA ASN A 187 4.66 9.61 -2.16
C ASN A 187 3.75 9.90 -0.95
N PRO A 188 4.27 10.52 0.14
CA PRO A 188 3.50 10.77 1.35
C PRO A 188 2.23 11.60 1.10
N ARG A 189 2.27 12.58 0.19
CA ARG A 189 1.12 13.45 -0.11
C ARG A 189 -0.02 12.68 -0.77
N GLN A 190 0.28 11.85 -1.78
CA GLN A 190 -0.73 11.02 -2.45
C GLN A 190 -1.36 10.02 -1.48
N PHE A 191 -0.53 9.45 -0.64
CA PHE A 191 -0.93 8.49 0.34
C PHE A 191 -1.90 9.07 1.40
N VAL A 192 -1.60 10.26 1.93
CA VAL A 192 -2.50 10.97 2.85
C VAL A 192 -3.81 11.38 2.15
N GLN A 193 -3.71 11.88 0.91
CA GLN A 193 -4.90 12.27 0.13
C GLN A 193 -5.83 11.08 -0.16
N ARG A 194 -5.29 9.93 -0.57
CA ARG A 194 -6.08 8.71 -0.84
C ARG A 194 -6.85 8.28 0.41
N ARG A 195 -6.20 8.27 1.56
CA ARG A 195 -6.84 7.88 2.82
C ARG A 195 -7.85 8.90 3.31
N GLY A 196 -7.59 10.18 3.15
CA GLY A 196 -8.56 11.21 3.45
C GLY A 196 -9.90 11.00 2.74
N ARG A 197 -9.90 10.36 1.58
CA ARG A 197 -11.13 10.01 0.85
C ARG A 197 -11.83 8.77 1.40
N ILE A 198 -11.07 7.77 1.86
CA ILE A 198 -11.61 6.59 2.54
C ILE A 198 -12.17 6.99 3.91
N LEU A 199 -11.53 7.93 4.60
CA LEU A 199 -11.90 8.36 5.94
C LEU A 199 -12.97 9.48 5.97
N ARG A 200 -13.56 9.87 4.84
CA ARG A 200 -14.63 10.85 4.85
C ARG A 200 -15.81 10.37 5.70
N PRO A 201 -16.37 11.25 6.53
CA PRO A 201 -17.56 10.95 7.30
C PRO A 201 -18.74 10.67 6.36
N GLN A 202 -19.55 9.70 6.72
CA GLN A 202 -20.84 9.40 6.08
C GLN A 202 -21.84 8.97 7.14
N GLU A 203 -23.10 9.23 6.91
CA GLU A 203 -24.18 8.79 7.80
C GLU A 203 -24.12 7.26 8.01
N GLY A 204 -24.12 6.81 9.27
CA GLY A 204 -24.01 5.40 9.63
C GLY A 204 -22.59 4.84 9.65
N LYS A 205 -21.56 5.62 9.34
CA LYS A 205 -20.16 5.22 9.42
C LYS A 205 -19.50 5.78 10.67
N GLU A 206 -19.33 4.94 11.69
CA GLU A 206 -18.68 5.32 12.95
C GLU A 206 -17.14 5.34 12.80
N TYR A 207 -16.57 4.38 12.10
CA TYR A 207 -15.13 4.23 11.85
C TYR A 207 -14.85 3.52 10.54
N ALA A 208 -13.60 3.55 10.13
CA ALA A 208 -13.11 2.73 9.03
C ALA A 208 -12.05 1.74 9.52
N VAL A 209 -11.84 0.66 8.76
CA VAL A 209 -10.73 -0.29 8.98
C VAL A 209 -9.82 -0.27 7.77
N ILE A 210 -8.54 -0.01 7.97
CA ILE A 210 -7.54 0.03 6.91
C ILE A 210 -6.55 -1.11 7.08
N HIS A 211 -6.59 -2.08 6.20
CA HIS A 211 -5.60 -3.14 6.06
C HIS A 211 -4.54 -2.70 5.04
N ASP A 212 -3.29 -2.61 5.46
CA ASP A 212 -2.19 -2.14 4.63
C ASP A 212 -1.12 -3.23 4.46
N PHE A 213 -0.74 -3.54 3.22
CA PHE A 213 0.18 -4.63 2.92
C PHE A 213 1.60 -4.11 2.78
N VAL A 214 2.48 -4.57 3.64
CA VAL A 214 3.91 -4.25 3.67
C VAL A 214 4.69 -5.48 3.22
N VAL A 215 5.54 -5.34 2.21
CA VAL A 215 6.38 -6.45 1.75
C VAL A 215 7.70 -6.44 2.52
N ALA A 216 8.02 -7.57 3.16
CA ALA A 216 9.32 -7.76 3.79
C ALA A 216 10.39 -8.01 2.73
N PRO A 217 11.52 -7.30 2.74
CA PRO A 217 12.65 -7.62 1.88
C PRO A 217 13.21 -9.01 2.20
N PRO A 218 13.82 -9.72 1.21
CA PRO A 218 14.46 -11.01 1.45
C PRO A 218 15.51 -10.96 2.55
N ARG A 219 15.60 -12.01 3.36
CA ARG A 219 16.62 -12.11 4.43
C ARG A 219 18.05 -11.96 3.88
N ALA A 220 18.31 -12.47 2.69
CA ALA A 220 19.61 -12.36 2.05
C ALA A 220 20.10 -10.91 1.82
N VAL A 221 19.19 -9.95 1.75
CA VAL A 221 19.56 -8.52 1.68
C VAL A 221 20.11 -8.03 3.02
N ARG A 222 19.50 -8.48 4.11
CA ARG A 222 19.86 -8.11 5.49
C ARG A 222 21.19 -8.70 5.87
N GLU A 223 21.51 -9.87 5.37
CA GLU A 223 22.75 -10.62 5.59
C GLU A 223 23.84 -10.29 4.56
N SER A 224 23.52 -9.48 3.54
CA SER A 224 24.50 -9.14 2.50
C SER A 224 25.62 -8.27 3.08
N GLY A 225 26.87 -8.73 2.97
CA GLY A 225 28.06 -7.98 3.41
C GLY A 225 28.37 -6.72 2.58
N SER A 226 27.49 -6.33 1.65
CA SER A 226 27.61 -5.12 0.84
C SER A 226 26.91 -3.94 1.53
N ALA A 227 27.68 -3.05 2.12
CA ALA A 227 27.19 -1.86 2.79
C ALA A 227 26.27 -1.01 1.88
N SER A 228 26.60 -0.88 0.60
CA SER A 228 25.81 -0.09 -0.36
C SER A 228 24.42 -0.67 -0.62
N VAL A 229 24.29 -1.99 -0.72
CA VAL A 229 23.00 -2.66 -0.88
C VAL A 229 22.17 -2.51 0.39
N PHE A 230 22.77 -2.75 1.54
CA PHE A 230 22.10 -2.60 2.83
C PHE A 230 21.58 -1.18 3.07
N ASP A 231 22.36 -0.15 2.77
CA ASP A 231 21.97 1.25 2.94
C ASP A 231 20.79 1.64 2.04
N VAL A 232 20.77 1.14 0.80
CA VAL A 232 19.63 1.33 -0.11
C VAL A 232 18.37 0.71 0.45
N GLU A 233 18.45 -0.54 0.89
CA GLU A 233 17.31 -1.26 1.46
C GLU A 233 16.84 -0.64 2.78
N ARG A 234 17.77 -0.26 3.64
CA ARG A 234 17.47 0.45 4.88
C ARG A 234 16.71 1.75 4.62
N ASN A 235 17.11 2.53 3.62
CA ASN A 235 16.42 3.78 3.26
C ASN A 235 15.02 3.54 2.72
N LEU A 236 14.81 2.48 1.94
CA LEU A 236 13.48 2.09 1.47
C LEU A 236 12.60 1.65 2.64
N MET A 237 13.10 0.75 3.47
CA MET A 237 12.35 0.26 4.62
C MET A 237 12.04 1.39 5.60
N ARG A 238 12.96 2.34 5.79
CA ARG A 238 12.69 3.54 6.58
C ARG A 238 11.52 4.36 6.03
N LYS A 239 11.39 4.50 4.71
CA LYS A 239 10.25 5.21 4.11
C LYS A 239 8.95 4.45 4.32
N GLU A 240 8.96 3.12 4.14
CA GLU A 240 7.80 2.28 4.37
C GLU A 240 7.35 2.30 5.85
N LEU A 241 8.28 2.11 6.78
CA LEU A 241 7.98 2.12 8.20
C LEU A 241 7.53 3.49 8.70
N ARG A 242 8.10 4.58 8.16
CA ARG A 242 7.63 5.95 8.46
C ARG A 242 6.17 6.13 8.03
N ARG A 243 5.81 5.61 6.86
CA ARG A 243 4.43 5.58 6.40
C ARG A 243 3.52 4.82 7.37
N VAL A 244 3.93 3.61 7.76
CA VAL A 244 3.20 2.78 8.72
C VAL A 244 3.04 3.50 10.06
N SER A 245 4.11 4.08 10.62
CA SER A 245 4.07 4.84 11.88
C SER A 245 3.07 6.00 11.81
N THR A 246 3.14 6.82 10.76
CA THR A 246 2.24 7.97 10.59
C THR A 246 0.76 7.57 10.65
N PHE A 247 0.42 6.35 10.19
CA PHE A 247 -0.96 5.88 10.24
C PHE A 247 -1.33 5.13 11.50
N ALA A 248 -0.35 4.48 12.11
CA ALA A 248 -0.56 3.85 13.39
C ALA A 248 -0.77 4.88 14.50
N GLU A 249 -0.05 6.01 14.47
CA GLU A 249 -0.13 7.09 15.45
C GLU A 249 -1.54 7.72 15.53
N ALA A 250 -2.19 7.96 14.39
CA ALA A 250 -3.53 8.56 14.37
C ALA A 250 -4.68 7.53 14.39
N ALA A 251 -4.38 6.24 14.53
CA ALA A 251 -5.39 5.18 14.56
C ALA A 251 -5.95 4.96 15.98
N LYS A 252 -7.20 4.48 16.08
CA LYS A 252 -7.81 4.10 17.37
C LYS A 252 -7.04 2.99 18.09
N ASN A 253 -6.41 2.10 17.35
CA ASN A 253 -5.56 1.02 17.87
C ASN A 253 -4.08 1.40 17.89
N HIS A 254 -3.80 2.65 18.22
CA HIS A 254 -2.44 3.10 18.50
C HIS A 254 -1.75 2.14 19.49
N PRO A 255 -0.43 1.88 19.36
CA PRO A 255 0.29 0.98 20.26
C PRO A 255 0.15 1.29 21.75
N ASP A 256 -0.07 2.55 22.10
CA ASP A 256 -0.28 3.02 23.47
C ASP A 256 -1.77 3.04 23.89
N ALA A 257 -2.68 2.68 22.99
CA ALA A 257 -4.10 2.59 23.33
C ALA A 257 -4.35 1.31 24.14
N ASP A 258 -4.97 1.46 25.30
CA ASP A 258 -5.35 0.33 26.19
C ASP A 258 -6.54 -0.46 25.61
N LEU A 259 -6.33 -1.06 24.47
CA LEU A 259 -7.34 -1.84 23.73
C LEU A 259 -6.90 -3.30 23.64
N ALA A 260 -7.13 -4.06 24.69
CA ALA A 260 -6.73 -5.47 24.85
C ALA A 260 -7.30 -6.45 23.77
N SER A 261 -8.11 -6.00 22.83
CA SER A 261 -8.82 -6.84 21.85
C SER A 261 -8.51 -6.56 20.38
N ILE A 262 -7.69 -5.57 20.05
CA ILE A 262 -7.40 -5.20 18.66
C ILE A 262 -5.93 -5.45 18.36
N PRO A 263 -5.59 -6.08 17.21
CA PRO A 263 -4.20 -6.35 16.86
C PRO A 263 -3.41 -5.04 16.79
N THR A 264 -2.48 -4.88 17.70
CA THR A 264 -1.43 -3.85 17.63
C THR A 264 -0.45 -4.16 16.50
N THR A 265 0.59 -3.34 16.36
CA THR A 265 1.67 -3.55 15.38
C THR A 265 2.16 -5.00 15.40
N PRO A 266 2.14 -5.75 14.28
CA PRO A 266 2.61 -7.12 14.24
C PRO A 266 4.07 -7.25 14.70
N GLU A 267 4.40 -8.36 15.40
CA GLU A 267 5.78 -8.69 15.78
C GLU A 267 6.74 -8.61 14.58
N SER A 268 6.27 -9.04 13.40
CA SER A 268 7.02 -8.97 12.15
C SER A 268 7.42 -7.54 11.73
N LEU A 269 6.71 -6.50 12.15
CA LEU A 269 7.13 -5.12 11.94
C LEU A 269 8.21 -4.70 12.93
N ALA A 270 8.16 -5.19 14.16
CA ALA A 270 9.21 -4.98 15.16
C ALA A 270 10.51 -5.66 14.69
N GLU A 271 10.44 -6.89 14.20
CA GLU A 271 11.57 -7.60 13.60
C GLU A 271 12.18 -6.82 12.44
N LEU A 272 11.35 -6.26 11.53
CA LEU A 272 11.85 -5.43 10.44
C LEU A 272 12.55 -4.16 10.93
N LYS A 273 12.08 -3.53 12.00
CA LYS A 273 12.76 -2.38 12.61
C LYS A 273 14.12 -2.76 13.16
N GLU A 274 14.23 -3.90 13.84
CA GLU A 274 15.50 -4.43 14.35
C GLU A 274 16.48 -4.76 13.23
N ASP A 275 16.04 -5.51 12.23
CA ASP A 275 16.87 -5.98 11.12
C ASP A 275 17.50 -4.84 10.32
N PHE A 276 16.84 -3.70 10.24
CA PHE A 276 17.31 -2.52 9.52
C PHE A 276 17.86 -1.40 10.43
N ASN A 277 18.06 -1.67 11.73
CA ASN A 277 18.50 -0.66 12.70
C ASN A 277 17.63 0.62 12.66
N LEU A 278 16.32 0.47 12.72
CA LEU A 278 15.32 1.53 12.67
C LEU A 278 14.48 1.60 13.96
N LEU A 279 15.08 1.25 15.09
CA LEU A 279 14.43 1.21 16.41
C LEU A 279 14.06 2.61 16.95
N ASP A 280 14.60 3.65 16.34
CA ASP A 280 14.35 5.06 16.65
C ASP A 280 13.10 5.64 15.94
N MET A 281 12.32 4.79 15.30
CA MET A 281 11.15 5.17 14.51
C MET A 281 9.84 4.65 15.09
#